data_f7ae1e10b17a8d9ffaeca211285e2566
#
_entry.id   f7ae1e10b17a8d9ffaeca211285e2566
#
_cell.length_a   1.000
_cell.length_b   1.000
_cell.length_c   1.000
_cell.angle_alpha   90.00
_cell.angle_beta   90.00
_cell.angle_gamma   90.00
#
_symmetry.space_group_name_H-M   'P 1'
#
loop_
_entity.id
_entity.type
_entity.pdbx_description
1 polymer ?
#
loop_
_entity_poly.entity_id
_entity_poly.type
_entity_poly.pdbx_seq_one_letter_code
_entity_poly.pdbx_strand_id
1 'polypeptide(L)'
;MEFKNLIDARRSVRKYVASEIFEAEVEEIVGEALNAPSWRNTEVTRYYAAVSAEAKGWLWDEALPSFNMASTANAAALVAVTFRKGESGYMGTTAANELGEMWGAYDCGLASAYFVLAAKNHGWDSLILGIRDAEKIKAIMGIPDDEVVTAVIALGKAAGTAAKPPRKPLGEVVKVS
;
A
#
# COMPACT_ATOMS: atom_id res chain seq x y z
N MET A 1 16.76 9.08 -5.86
CA MET A 1 16.69 10.29 -4.98
C MET A 1 17.43 9.98 -3.69
N GLU A 2 18.08 10.96 -3.06
CA GLU A 2 18.64 10.76 -1.71
C GLU A 2 17.54 10.42 -0.70
N PHE A 3 17.79 9.49 0.21
CA PHE A 3 16.77 8.96 1.15
C PHE A 3 16.03 10.06 1.93
N LYS A 4 16.78 11.02 2.49
CA LYS A 4 16.19 12.15 3.23
C LYS A 4 15.22 12.97 2.37
N ASN A 5 15.62 13.24 1.14
CA ASN A 5 14.79 13.99 0.20
C ASN A 5 13.55 13.19 -0.21
N LEU A 6 13.69 11.87 -0.35
CA LEU A 6 12.60 10.97 -0.70
C LEU A 6 11.50 10.95 0.38
N ILE A 7 11.87 10.72 1.64
CA ILE A 7 10.92 10.73 2.75
C ILE A 7 10.30 12.13 2.97
N ASP A 8 11.05 13.18 2.68
CA ASP A 8 10.55 14.55 2.75
C ASP A 8 9.65 14.93 1.57
N ALA A 9 9.79 14.33 0.42
CA ALA A 9 8.97 14.58 -0.77
C ALA A 9 7.68 13.77 -0.81
N ARG A 10 7.68 12.54 -0.27
CA ARG A 10 6.50 11.66 -0.31
C ARG A 10 5.33 12.26 0.47
N ARG A 11 4.17 12.30 -0.17
CA ARG A 11 2.89 12.80 0.41
C ARG A 11 1.75 11.82 0.11
N SER A 12 0.71 11.88 0.93
CA SER A 12 -0.59 11.28 0.62
C SER A 12 -1.33 12.22 -0.34
N VAL A 13 -1.31 11.89 -1.63
CA VAL A 13 -1.89 12.71 -2.69
C VAL A 13 -3.34 12.30 -2.94
N ARG A 14 -4.25 13.29 -2.99
CA ARG A 14 -5.71 13.08 -3.11
C ARG A 14 -6.31 13.74 -4.35
N LYS A 15 -5.48 14.17 -5.29
CA LYS A 15 -5.90 14.67 -6.59
C LYS A 15 -4.81 14.35 -7.61
N TYR A 16 -5.18 13.68 -8.67
CA TYR A 16 -4.28 13.24 -9.72
C TYR A 16 -4.66 13.89 -11.06
N VAL A 17 -3.67 14.13 -11.92
CA VAL A 17 -3.88 14.34 -13.35
C VAL A 17 -3.96 12.98 -14.04
N ALA A 18 -4.71 12.91 -15.13
CA ALA A 18 -4.79 11.71 -15.95
C ALA A 18 -3.38 11.30 -16.40
N SER A 19 -3.02 10.06 -16.15
CA SER A 19 -1.72 9.50 -16.49
C SER A 19 -1.87 7.98 -16.65
N GLU A 20 -0.98 7.38 -17.42
CA GLU A 20 -0.87 5.92 -17.57
C GLU A 20 0.35 5.43 -16.82
N ILE A 21 0.24 4.25 -16.26
CA ILE A 21 1.34 3.45 -15.71
C ILE A 21 1.27 2.07 -16.36
N PHE A 22 2.40 1.55 -16.78
CA PHE A 22 2.47 0.21 -17.37
C PHE A 22 2.76 -0.85 -16.32
N GLU A 23 2.37 -2.09 -16.61
CA GLU A 23 2.61 -3.23 -15.71
C GLU A 23 4.08 -3.33 -15.29
N ALA A 24 5.01 -3.18 -16.24
CA ALA A 24 6.44 -3.21 -15.96
C ALA A 24 6.90 -2.16 -14.93
N GLU A 25 6.33 -0.95 -14.94
CA GLU A 25 6.66 0.07 -13.93
C GLU A 25 6.12 -0.30 -12.53
N VAL A 26 4.94 -0.94 -12.48
CA VAL A 26 4.41 -1.47 -11.22
C VAL A 26 5.28 -2.61 -10.70
N GLU A 27 5.74 -3.51 -11.59
CA GLU A 27 6.64 -4.61 -11.24
C GLU A 27 7.99 -4.11 -10.73
N GLU A 28 8.58 -3.06 -11.34
CA GLU A 28 9.80 -2.42 -10.83
C GLU A 28 9.61 -1.85 -9.42
N ILE A 29 8.49 -1.14 -9.18
CA ILE A 29 8.14 -0.59 -7.86
C ILE A 29 7.98 -1.71 -6.82
N VAL A 30 7.27 -2.79 -7.17
CA VAL A 30 7.12 -3.97 -6.31
C VAL A 30 8.47 -4.63 -6.06
N GLY A 31 9.32 -4.78 -7.09
CA GLY A 31 10.66 -5.34 -6.97
C GLY A 31 11.52 -4.60 -5.95
N GLU A 32 11.46 -3.26 -5.90
CA GLU A 32 12.11 -2.47 -4.85
C GLU A 32 11.44 -2.70 -3.47
N ALA A 33 10.13 -2.84 -3.42
CA ALA A 33 9.38 -3.06 -2.19
C ALA A 33 9.65 -4.44 -1.54
N LEU A 34 10.07 -5.44 -2.32
CA LEU A 34 10.49 -6.76 -1.80
C LEU A 34 11.70 -6.70 -0.86
N ASN A 35 12.45 -5.58 -0.85
CA ASN A 35 13.53 -5.38 0.12
C ASN A 35 13.03 -5.03 1.53
N ALA A 36 11.72 -4.91 1.75
CA ALA A 36 11.16 -4.71 3.08
C ALA A 36 11.43 -5.94 3.96
N PRO A 37 11.86 -5.75 5.22
CA PRO A 37 11.99 -6.88 6.13
C PRO A 37 10.63 -7.46 6.51
N SER A 38 10.60 -8.75 6.81
CA SER A 38 9.42 -9.45 7.31
C SER A 38 9.77 -10.44 8.41
N TRP A 39 8.78 -10.90 9.17
CA TRP A 39 8.95 -11.93 10.18
C TRP A 39 9.69 -13.15 9.60
N ARG A 40 10.88 -13.45 10.10
CA ARG A 40 11.73 -14.58 9.65
C ARG A 40 11.89 -14.66 8.11
N ASN A 41 11.79 -13.55 7.43
CA ASN A 41 11.81 -13.47 5.97
C ASN A 41 10.71 -14.30 5.30
N THR A 42 9.50 -14.30 5.86
CA THR A 42 8.35 -15.04 5.30
C THR A 42 7.77 -14.38 4.05
N GLU A 43 8.05 -13.08 3.85
CA GLU A 43 7.63 -12.31 2.66
C GLU A 43 6.14 -12.51 2.34
N VAL A 44 5.29 -12.40 3.36
CA VAL A 44 3.85 -12.71 3.26
C VAL A 44 3.05 -11.71 2.43
N THR A 45 3.61 -10.52 2.15
CA THR A 45 2.90 -9.46 1.41
C THR A 45 2.71 -9.83 -0.07
N ARG A 46 1.52 -9.51 -0.61
CA ARG A 46 1.18 -9.64 -2.03
C ARG A 46 0.60 -8.33 -2.56
N TYR A 47 0.74 -8.13 -3.87
CA TYR A 47 0.27 -6.93 -4.57
C TYR A 47 -0.58 -7.34 -5.77
N TYR A 48 -1.77 -6.78 -5.86
CA TYR A 48 -2.70 -6.99 -6.97
C TYR A 48 -2.99 -5.64 -7.59
N ALA A 49 -2.51 -5.41 -8.81
CA ALA A 49 -2.58 -4.12 -9.48
C ALA A 49 -3.66 -4.06 -10.56
N ALA A 50 -4.56 -3.09 -10.44
CA ALA A 50 -5.50 -2.70 -11.47
C ALA A 50 -4.93 -1.49 -12.23
N VAL A 51 -4.46 -1.68 -13.47
CA VAL A 51 -3.91 -0.62 -14.32
C VAL A 51 -4.88 -0.25 -15.45
N SER A 52 -5.70 -1.19 -15.94
CA SER A 52 -6.69 -0.89 -16.97
C SER A 52 -7.83 -0.02 -16.43
N ALA A 53 -8.45 0.77 -17.30
CA ALA A 53 -9.60 1.59 -16.94
C ALA A 53 -10.77 0.74 -16.41
N GLU A 54 -11.00 -0.43 -17.00
CA GLU A 54 -12.05 -1.36 -16.63
C GLU A 54 -11.82 -1.92 -15.21
N ALA A 55 -10.63 -2.47 -14.92
CA ALA A 55 -10.30 -3.05 -13.61
C ALA A 55 -10.34 -1.99 -12.50
N LYS A 56 -9.86 -0.76 -12.77
CA LYS A 56 -9.99 0.37 -11.82
C LYS A 56 -11.46 0.76 -11.61
N GLY A 57 -12.27 0.74 -12.69
CA GLY A 57 -13.70 1.05 -12.62
C GLY A 57 -14.43 0.14 -11.66
N TRP A 58 -14.24 -1.17 -11.74
CA TRP A 58 -14.86 -2.13 -10.82
C TRP A 58 -14.47 -1.88 -9.35
N LEU A 59 -13.20 -1.59 -9.07
CA LEU A 59 -12.76 -1.27 -7.72
C LEU A 59 -13.38 0.03 -7.19
N TRP A 60 -13.47 1.07 -8.03
CA TRP A 60 -14.09 2.34 -7.65
C TRP A 60 -15.58 2.17 -7.36
N ASP A 61 -16.31 1.51 -8.25
CA ASP A 61 -17.77 1.46 -8.20
C ASP A 61 -18.29 0.49 -7.12
N GLU A 62 -17.56 -0.58 -6.86
CA GLU A 62 -18.05 -1.66 -6.00
C GLU A 62 -17.35 -1.74 -4.64
N ALA A 63 -16.06 -1.43 -4.57
CA ALA A 63 -15.24 -1.75 -3.40
C ALA A 63 -14.72 -0.55 -2.61
N LEU A 64 -14.81 0.67 -3.18
CA LEU A 64 -14.34 1.88 -2.51
C LEU A 64 -15.49 2.84 -2.20
N PRO A 65 -15.52 3.47 -1.00
CA PRO A 65 -16.52 4.48 -0.69
C PRO A 65 -16.32 5.74 -1.56
N SER A 66 -17.39 6.50 -1.77
CA SER A 66 -17.45 7.64 -2.69
C SER A 66 -16.36 8.70 -2.46
N PHE A 67 -15.95 8.95 -1.23
CA PHE A 67 -14.88 9.90 -0.92
C PHE A 67 -13.48 9.38 -1.35
N ASN A 68 -13.27 8.06 -1.35
CA ASN A 68 -12.05 7.45 -1.90
C ASN A 68 -12.08 7.47 -3.42
N MET A 69 -13.23 7.19 -4.04
CA MET A 69 -13.40 7.35 -5.49
C MET A 69 -13.04 8.78 -5.93
N ALA A 70 -13.61 9.81 -5.28
CA ALA A 70 -13.34 11.21 -5.57
C ALA A 70 -11.85 11.57 -5.40
N SER A 71 -11.18 11.00 -4.38
CA SER A 71 -9.76 11.25 -4.12
C SER A 71 -8.83 10.58 -5.12
N THR A 72 -9.28 9.56 -5.85
CA THR A 72 -8.47 8.72 -6.74
C THR A 72 -8.97 8.66 -8.18
N ALA A 73 -9.92 9.51 -8.56
CA ALA A 73 -10.62 9.46 -9.86
C ALA A 73 -9.70 9.37 -11.09
N ASN A 74 -8.53 10.04 -11.06
CA ASN A 74 -7.54 10.02 -12.15
C ASN A 74 -6.27 9.24 -11.76
N ALA A 75 -6.34 8.33 -10.78
CA ALA A 75 -5.21 7.49 -10.46
C ALA A 75 -4.83 6.60 -11.64
N ALA A 76 -3.53 6.45 -11.89
CA ALA A 76 -2.99 5.61 -12.95
C ALA A 76 -3.17 4.12 -12.63
N ALA A 77 -3.02 3.74 -11.34
CA ALA A 77 -3.28 2.39 -10.85
C ALA A 77 -3.95 2.40 -9.48
N LEU A 78 -4.66 1.30 -9.18
CA LEU A 78 -5.10 0.93 -7.83
C LEU A 78 -4.47 -0.43 -7.49
N VAL A 79 -3.72 -0.50 -6.39
CA VAL A 79 -2.99 -1.69 -5.99
C VAL A 79 -3.54 -2.17 -4.65
N ALA A 80 -4.23 -3.31 -4.64
CA ALA A 80 -4.60 -3.97 -3.40
C ALA A 80 -3.36 -4.63 -2.79
N VAL A 81 -3.13 -4.38 -1.50
CA VAL A 81 -2.02 -4.95 -0.74
C VAL A 81 -2.59 -5.91 0.28
N THR A 82 -2.09 -7.14 0.25
CA THR A 82 -2.55 -8.24 1.09
C THR A 82 -1.39 -8.89 1.84
N PHE A 83 -1.72 -9.74 2.80
CA PHE A 83 -0.77 -10.69 3.37
C PHE A 83 -1.40 -12.07 3.52
N ARG A 84 -0.59 -13.11 3.42
CA ARG A 84 -1.00 -14.50 3.64
C ARG A 84 -1.12 -14.79 5.13
N LYS A 85 -2.24 -15.43 5.53
CA LYS A 85 -2.54 -15.80 6.92
C LYS A 85 -1.65 -16.95 7.40
N GLY A 86 -1.42 -17.02 8.72
CA GLY A 86 -0.82 -18.18 9.38
C GLY A 86 0.67 -18.34 9.18
N GLU A 87 1.37 -17.42 8.55
CA GLU A 87 2.81 -17.50 8.29
C GLU A 87 3.62 -16.54 9.18
N SER A 88 3.40 -15.23 9.03
CA SER A 88 4.05 -14.22 9.86
C SER A 88 3.49 -14.23 11.28
N GLY A 89 4.38 -14.25 12.28
CA GLY A 89 4.02 -14.34 13.69
C GLY A 89 3.79 -15.76 14.20
N TYR A 90 4.06 -16.77 13.37
CA TYR A 90 3.84 -18.18 13.74
C TYR A 90 5.13 -18.99 13.77
N MET A 91 5.11 -20.05 14.61
CA MET A 91 6.09 -21.14 14.68
C MET A 91 5.34 -22.43 14.33
N GLY A 92 5.36 -22.83 13.07
CA GLY A 92 4.45 -23.84 12.56
C GLY A 92 3.01 -23.31 12.63
N THR A 93 2.12 -24.00 13.33
CA THR A 93 0.70 -23.61 13.50
C THR A 93 0.45 -22.82 14.81
N THR A 94 1.48 -22.56 15.62
CA THR A 94 1.33 -21.90 16.93
C THR A 94 1.77 -20.45 16.82
N ALA A 95 0.94 -19.52 17.30
CA ALA A 95 1.31 -18.11 17.41
C ALA A 95 2.54 -17.96 18.33
N ALA A 96 3.55 -17.23 17.87
CA ALA A 96 4.81 -17.05 18.59
C ALA A 96 4.68 -16.10 19.80
N ASN A 97 3.69 -15.23 19.79
CA ASN A 97 3.34 -14.33 20.89
C ASN A 97 1.88 -13.87 20.76
N GLU A 98 1.45 -12.96 21.63
CA GLU A 98 0.09 -12.44 21.73
C GLU A 98 -0.39 -11.66 20.48
N LEU A 99 0.52 -11.21 19.61
CA LEU A 99 0.17 -10.50 18.38
C LEU A 99 -0.35 -11.44 17.28
N GLY A 100 0.12 -12.69 17.26
CA GLY A 100 -0.36 -13.70 16.31
C GLY A 100 -0.42 -13.17 14.86
N GLU A 101 -1.60 -13.21 14.26
CA GLU A 101 -1.86 -12.76 12.88
C GLU A 101 -1.55 -11.26 12.63
N MET A 102 -1.50 -10.43 13.69
CA MET A 102 -1.16 -9.01 13.52
C MET A 102 0.27 -8.79 13.00
N TRP A 103 1.16 -9.78 13.13
CA TRP A 103 2.48 -9.73 12.50
C TRP A 103 2.41 -9.69 10.97
N GLY A 104 1.44 -10.38 10.36
CA GLY A 104 1.20 -10.28 8.92
C GLY A 104 0.82 -8.85 8.49
N ALA A 105 -0.05 -8.19 9.28
CA ALA A 105 -0.39 -6.79 9.03
C ALA A 105 0.79 -5.84 9.28
N TYR A 106 1.66 -6.13 10.26
CA TYR A 106 2.88 -5.37 10.53
C TYR A 106 3.85 -5.46 9.34
N ASP A 107 4.14 -6.67 8.86
CA ASP A 107 5.00 -6.90 7.70
C ASP A 107 4.44 -6.22 6.44
N CYS A 108 3.13 -6.33 6.23
CA CYS A 108 2.44 -5.68 5.14
C CYS A 108 2.54 -4.15 5.22
N GLY A 109 2.54 -3.58 6.43
CA GLY A 109 2.79 -2.15 6.67
C GLY A 109 4.21 -1.72 6.32
N LEU A 110 5.22 -2.54 6.66
CA LEU A 110 6.62 -2.32 6.26
C LEU A 110 6.75 -2.37 4.74
N ALA A 111 6.22 -3.40 4.09
CA ALA A 111 6.24 -3.54 2.63
C ALA A 111 5.50 -2.40 1.93
N SER A 112 4.35 -1.95 2.47
CA SER A 112 3.63 -0.78 1.95
C SER A 112 4.44 0.51 2.06
N ALA A 113 5.23 0.69 3.14
CA ALA A 113 6.10 1.84 3.28
C ALA A 113 7.20 1.85 2.22
N TYR A 114 7.84 0.71 1.96
CA TYR A 114 8.82 0.55 0.89
C TYR A 114 8.17 0.82 -0.48
N PHE A 115 7.00 0.24 -0.74
CA PHE A 115 6.26 0.44 -1.99
C PHE A 115 5.97 1.92 -2.29
N VAL A 116 5.45 2.70 -1.33
CA VAL A 116 5.14 4.11 -1.58
C VAL A 116 6.39 4.99 -1.68
N LEU A 117 7.53 4.57 -1.10
CA LEU A 117 8.81 5.23 -1.28
C LEU A 117 9.41 4.90 -2.64
N ALA A 118 9.39 3.63 -3.06
CA ALA A 118 9.80 3.20 -4.39
C ALA A 118 8.98 3.92 -5.47
N ALA A 119 7.65 3.91 -5.35
CA ALA A 119 6.78 4.65 -6.26
C ALA A 119 7.18 6.13 -6.36
N LYS A 120 7.46 6.80 -5.23
CA LYS A 120 7.92 8.18 -5.24
C LYS A 120 9.28 8.35 -5.90
N ASN A 121 10.20 7.41 -5.72
CA ASN A 121 11.51 7.41 -6.38
C ASN A 121 11.39 7.28 -7.90
N HIS A 122 10.41 6.50 -8.39
CA HIS A 122 10.04 6.37 -9.81
C HIS A 122 9.15 7.53 -10.32
N GLY A 123 8.94 8.59 -9.50
CA GLY A 123 8.20 9.78 -9.88
C GLY A 123 6.67 9.61 -9.84
N TRP A 124 6.17 8.59 -9.15
CA TRP A 124 4.76 8.36 -8.87
C TRP A 124 4.39 8.85 -7.47
N ASP A 125 3.24 9.49 -7.36
CA ASP A 125 2.64 9.86 -6.09
C ASP A 125 1.62 8.80 -5.65
N SER A 126 1.34 8.71 -4.35
CA SER A 126 0.50 7.65 -3.81
C SER A 126 -0.48 8.12 -2.73
N LEU A 127 -1.54 7.31 -2.54
CA LEU A 127 -2.46 7.42 -1.42
C LEU A 127 -2.82 6.03 -0.91
N ILE A 128 -2.62 5.77 0.38
CA ILE A 128 -3.05 4.52 1.03
C ILE A 128 -4.50 4.69 1.51
N LEU A 129 -5.38 3.79 1.08
CA LEU A 129 -6.80 3.75 1.37
C LEU A 129 -7.08 2.59 2.32
N GLY A 130 -7.39 2.90 3.58
CA GLY A 130 -7.73 1.89 4.59
C GLY A 130 -9.21 1.53 4.61
N ILE A 131 -10.11 2.47 4.20
CA ILE A 131 -11.56 2.22 4.15
C ILE A 131 -11.90 1.67 2.76
N ARG A 132 -12.26 0.40 2.72
CA ARG A 132 -12.56 -0.39 1.52
C ARG A 132 -13.41 -1.60 1.89
N ASP A 133 -14.05 -2.21 0.92
CA ASP A 133 -14.72 -3.51 1.05
C ASP A 133 -13.75 -4.62 0.64
N ALA A 134 -13.24 -5.36 1.62
CA ALA A 134 -12.22 -6.39 1.39
C ALA A 134 -12.75 -7.58 0.57
N GLU A 135 -14.00 -7.99 0.82
CA GLU A 135 -14.60 -9.15 0.15
C GLU A 135 -14.86 -8.86 -1.33
N LYS A 136 -15.33 -7.65 -1.63
CA LYS A 136 -15.49 -7.22 -3.03
C LYS A 136 -14.15 -7.11 -3.76
N ILE A 137 -13.12 -6.57 -3.10
CA ILE A 137 -11.76 -6.51 -3.69
C ILE A 137 -11.27 -7.91 -4.01
N LYS A 138 -11.45 -8.86 -3.10
CA LYS A 138 -11.06 -10.26 -3.34
C LYS A 138 -11.77 -10.84 -4.56
N ALA A 139 -13.08 -10.66 -4.64
CA ALA A 139 -13.88 -11.17 -5.77
C ALA A 139 -13.45 -10.53 -7.10
N ILE A 140 -13.24 -9.21 -7.14
CA ILE A 140 -12.84 -8.46 -8.35
C ILE A 140 -11.45 -8.87 -8.82
N MET A 141 -10.50 -9.02 -7.90
CA MET A 141 -9.09 -9.23 -8.24
C MET A 141 -8.64 -10.71 -8.17
N GLY A 142 -9.54 -11.63 -7.87
CA GLY A 142 -9.20 -13.05 -7.74
C GLY A 142 -8.25 -13.36 -6.58
N ILE A 143 -8.36 -12.62 -5.47
CA ILE A 143 -7.48 -12.78 -4.31
C ILE A 143 -7.91 -14.00 -3.50
N PRO A 144 -6.98 -14.92 -3.16
CA PRO A 144 -7.29 -16.13 -2.39
C PRO A 144 -7.87 -15.84 -0.99
N ASP A 145 -8.65 -16.79 -0.46
CA ASP A 145 -9.30 -16.66 0.85
C ASP A 145 -8.30 -16.68 2.04
N ASP A 146 -7.13 -17.27 1.83
CA ASP A 146 -6.04 -17.29 2.80
C ASP A 146 -5.26 -15.95 2.87
N GLU A 147 -5.65 -14.97 2.09
CA GLU A 147 -5.07 -13.63 2.15
C GLU A 147 -6.02 -12.61 2.81
N VAL A 148 -5.41 -11.66 3.53
CA VAL A 148 -6.12 -10.52 4.14
C VAL A 148 -5.79 -9.26 3.36
N VAL A 149 -6.80 -8.61 2.79
CA VAL A 149 -6.63 -7.29 2.16
C VAL A 149 -6.42 -6.24 3.26
N THR A 150 -5.25 -5.59 3.29
CA THR A 150 -4.93 -4.55 4.28
C THR A 150 -5.34 -3.16 3.82
N ALA A 151 -5.02 -2.82 2.59
CA ALA A 151 -5.27 -1.51 2.02
C ALA A 151 -5.36 -1.59 0.49
N VAL A 152 -5.86 -0.51 -0.12
CA VAL A 152 -5.63 -0.21 -1.54
C VAL A 152 -4.71 0.99 -1.63
N ILE A 153 -3.67 0.92 -2.45
CA ILE A 153 -2.75 2.03 -2.71
C ILE A 153 -3.04 2.57 -4.12
N ALA A 154 -3.48 3.82 -4.20
CA ALA A 154 -3.59 4.51 -5.47
C ALA A 154 -2.23 5.07 -5.89
N LEU A 155 -1.87 4.93 -7.17
CA LEU A 155 -0.71 5.54 -7.80
C LEU A 155 -1.16 6.51 -8.89
N GLY A 156 -0.45 7.63 -9.04
CA GLY A 156 -0.73 8.62 -10.09
C GLY A 156 0.22 9.81 -10.03
N LYS A 157 0.05 10.75 -10.94
CA LYS A 157 0.78 12.02 -10.93
C LYS A 157 -0.05 13.08 -10.21
N ALA A 158 0.53 13.73 -9.19
CA ALA A 158 -0.18 14.75 -8.41
C ALA A 158 -0.68 15.92 -9.30
N ALA A 159 -1.95 16.33 -9.12
CA ALA A 159 -2.53 17.51 -9.78
C ALA A 159 -2.07 18.85 -9.16
N GLY A 160 -1.24 18.81 -8.16
CA GLY A 160 -0.72 19.98 -7.44
C GLY A 160 0.06 19.58 -6.20
N THR A 161 0.48 20.55 -5.42
CA THR A 161 1.28 20.31 -4.21
C THR A 161 0.40 19.83 -3.05
N ALA A 162 0.73 18.69 -2.48
CA ALA A 162 0.12 18.20 -1.24
C ALA A 162 0.86 18.76 -0.02
N ALA A 163 0.13 19.32 0.94
CA ALA A 163 0.71 19.85 2.16
C ALA A 163 1.37 18.74 3.00
N LYS A 164 2.47 19.09 3.68
CA LYS A 164 3.11 18.24 4.68
C LYS A 164 2.40 18.44 6.03
N PRO A 165 1.66 17.47 6.57
CA PRO A 165 1.07 17.60 7.88
C PRO A 165 2.15 17.74 8.96
N PRO A 166 1.90 18.45 10.06
CA PRO A 166 2.83 18.52 11.17
C PRO A 166 3.09 17.14 11.75
N ARG A 167 4.26 16.97 12.35
CA ARG A 167 4.62 15.76 13.10
C ARG A 167 4.61 16.07 14.58
N LYS A 168 4.36 15.06 15.39
CA LYS A 168 4.49 15.18 16.84
C LYS A 168 5.92 15.57 17.22
N PRO A 169 6.09 16.35 18.30
CA PRO A 169 7.41 16.60 18.85
C PRO A 169 8.11 15.28 19.21
N LEU A 170 9.43 15.24 19.02
CA LEU A 170 10.20 13.99 19.24
C LEU A 170 10.03 13.46 20.67
N GLY A 171 9.99 14.32 21.67
CA GLY A 171 9.81 13.93 23.07
C GLY A 171 8.47 13.26 23.42
N GLU A 172 7.44 13.37 22.54
CA GLU A 172 6.19 12.62 22.72
C GLU A 172 6.27 11.17 22.23
N VAL A 173 7.21 10.87 21.33
CA VAL A 173 7.28 9.57 20.63
C VAL A 173 8.53 8.75 20.94
N VAL A 174 9.56 9.37 21.53
CA VAL A 174 10.82 8.73 21.90
C VAL A 174 11.07 8.89 23.38
N LYS A 175 11.39 7.80 24.06
CA LYS A 175 11.97 7.78 25.41
C LYS A 175 13.31 7.07 25.31
N VAL A 176 14.36 7.72 25.82
CA VAL A 176 15.71 7.16 25.91
C VAL A 176 16.03 7.06 27.39
N SER A 177 16.45 5.89 27.83
CA SER A 177 16.87 5.59 29.21
C SER A 177 18.31 5.11 29.22
#